data_822284efd7747028d0f65c308656c960
#
_entry.id   822284efd7747028d0f65c308656c960
#
_cell.length_a   1.000
_cell.length_b   1.000
_cell.length_c   1.000
_cell.angle_alpha   90.00
_cell.angle_beta   90.00
_cell.angle_gamma   90.00
#
_symmetry.space_group_name_H-M   'P 1'
#
loop_
_entity.id
_entity.type
_entity.pdbx_description
1 polymer ?
#
loop_
_entity_poly.entity_id
_entity_poly.type
_entity_poly.pdbx_seq_one_letter_code
_entity_poly.pdbx_strand_id
1 'polypeptide(L)'
;MNQLLYSKLNSLIKVEPSIATSIGKIQLDKPVMLASGILGISLDVFNRLYRSGAGAVVTKSLSTEPWEGYPNPTIFSVKGGGWINAVGLSNPGAPNFAKMIEPNQNVPIVVSLVGSIPEDFEMMIKQFKNCKVLAYELNLSCPHVAKVGLEVGDDPELVTKIVTAVKNTTAVPAIAKVGLGASNYLNTVSTAIDSGIDAITAINTVRATAIDVETQRPILSNKFGGLSGTPIKPIALRCVYEISSKYNVPIIGCGGISTWEDAVEFFLAGASAIQLGSAIGDNWIGVFDEINKGIVQYMKRKGFSTIKEMVGLAKKS
;
A
#
# COMPACT_ATOMS: atom_id res chain seq x y z
N MET A 1 -17.18 35.03 -37.83
CA MET A 1 -18.05 34.92 -36.64
C MET A 1 -18.03 33.53 -35.96
N ASN A 2 -17.29 32.53 -36.47
CA ASN A 2 -17.35 31.16 -35.95
C ASN A 2 -16.21 30.68 -35.04
N GLN A 3 -15.04 31.30 -35.06
CA GLN A 3 -13.92 30.83 -34.19
C GLN A 3 -14.05 31.24 -32.73
N LEU A 4 -14.63 32.41 -32.44
CA LEU A 4 -14.88 32.86 -31.06
C LEU A 4 -16.03 32.10 -30.37
N LEU A 5 -17.03 31.66 -31.14
CA LEU A 5 -18.11 30.80 -30.63
C LEU A 5 -17.60 29.36 -30.37
N TYR A 6 -16.75 28.82 -31.22
CA TYR A 6 -16.12 27.50 -31.01
C TYR A 6 -15.17 27.49 -29.80
N SER A 7 -14.39 28.54 -29.58
CA SER A 7 -13.54 28.65 -28.39
C SER A 7 -14.38 28.81 -27.11
N LYS A 8 -15.49 29.55 -27.14
CA LYS A 8 -16.43 29.65 -26.01
C LYS A 8 -17.24 28.38 -25.76
N LEU A 9 -17.65 27.63 -26.82
CA LEU A 9 -18.31 26.34 -26.66
C LEU A 9 -17.37 25.27 -26.06
N ASN A 10 -16.12 25.22 -26.49
CA ASN A 10 -15.11 24.31 -25.91
C ASN A 10 -14.72 24.68 -24.47
N SER A 11 -14.87 25.93 -24.05
CA SER A 11 -14.70 26.33 -22.64
C SER A 11 -15.91 25.99 -21.74
N LEU A 12 -17.04 25.59 -22.33
CA LEU A 12 -18.27 25.25 -21.61
C LEU A 12 -18.43 23.72 -21.39
N ILE A 13 -17.73 22.87 -22.13
CA ILE A 13 -17.67 21.44 -21.86
C ILE A 13 -16.49 21.20 -20.91
N LYS A 14 -16.66 21.57 -19.62
CA LYS A 14 -15.75 21.10 -18.57
C LYS A 14 -15.99 19.60 -18.42
N VAL A 15 -15.19 18.80 -19.12
CA VAL A 15 -15.14 17.35 -18.88
C VAL A 15 -14.78 17.15 -17.40
N GLU A 16 -15.63 16.43 -16.68
CA GLU A 16 -15.36 16.08 -15.28
C GLU A 16 -14.03 15.30 -15.24
N PRO A 17 -13.08 15.68 -14.36
CA PRO A 17 -11.81 14.98 -14.28
C PRO A 17 -12.03 13.54 -13.82
N SER A 18 -11.30 12.62 -14.46
CA SER A 18 -11.30 11.22 -14.08
C SER A 18 -10.22 10.95 -13.05
N ILE A 19 -10.61 10.37 -11.90
CA ILE A 19 -9.67 9.87 -10.89
C ILE A 19 -9.27 8.41 -11.11
N ALA A 20 -9.73 7.79 -12.19
CA ALA A 20 -9.22 6.49 -12.60
C ALA A 20 -7.70 6.54 -12.84
N THR A 21 -7.01 5.48 -12.44
CA THR A 21 -5.56 5.41 -12.55
C THR A 21 -5.10 4.01 -12.94
N SER A 22 -3.83 3.90 -13.32
CA SER A 22 -3.19 2.61 -13.59
C SER A 22 -1.87 2.45 -12.84
N ILE A 23 -1.65 1.26 -12.30
CA ILE A 23 -0.39 0.83 -11.68
C ILE A 23 0.18 -0.25 -12.59
N GLY A 24 0.93 0.17 -13.61
CA GLY A 24 1.32 -0.72 -14.69
C GLY A 24 0.09 -1.34 -15.39
N LYS A 25 -0.05 -2.66 -15.30
CA LYS A 25 -1.20 -3.40 -15.87
C LYS A 25 -2.47 -3.37 -15.00
N ILE A 26 -2.37 -2.95 -13.75
CA ILE A 26 -3.49 -2.89 -12.81
C ILE A 26 -4.30 -1.63 -13.10
N GLN A 27 -5.61 -1.77 -13.35
CA GLN A 27 -6.53 -0.64 -13.56
C GLN A 27 -7.39 -0.44 -12.32
N LEU A 28 -7.53 0.81 -11.89
CA LEU A 28 -8.36 1.21 -10.75
C LEU A 28 -9.28 2.34 -11.15
N ASP A 29 -10.57 2.23 -10.79
CA ASP A 29 -11.55 3.31 -11.00
C ASP A 29 -11.30 4.50 -10.04
N LYS A 30 -10.63 4.26 -8.91
CA LYS A 30 -10.29 5.24 -7.88
C LYS A 30 -8.87 4.98 -7.37
N PRO A 31 -8.07 6.04 -7.10
CA PRO A 31 -6.65 5.88 -6.79
C PRO A 31 -6.36 5.52 -5.33
N VAL A 32 -7.38 5.56 -4.46
CA VAL A 32 -7.22 5.38 -3.01
C VAL A 32 -7.55 3.95 -2.63
N MET A 33 -6.59 3.23 -2.06
CA MET A 33 -6.69 1.81 -1.70
C MET A 33 -6.64 1.63 -0.18
N LEU A 34 -7.23 0.54 0.35
CA LEU A 34 -6.94 0.10 1.71
C LEU A 34 -5.53 -0.48 1.76
N ALA A 35 -4.72 -0.07 2.74
CA ALA A 35 -3.41 -0.68 3.02
C ALA A 35 -3.56 -2.04 3.73
N SER A 36 -2.59 -2.93 3.53
CA SER A 36 -2.45 -4.14 4.34
C SER A 36 -2.29 -3.82 5.83
N GLY A 37 -2.77 -4.71 6.68
CA GLY A 37 -2.55 -4.63 8.14
C GLY A 37 -3.75 -4.19 8.95
N ILE A 38 -4.71 -3.50 8.35
CA ILE A 38 -5.94 -3.02 9.01
C ILE A 38 -7.18 -3.49 8.24
N LEU A 39 -8.22 -3.98 8.95
CA LEU A 39 -9.51 -4.42 8.38
C LEU A 39 -9.43 -5.47 7.23
N GLY A 40 -8.26 -6.06 7.01
CA GLY A 40 -7.94 -6.84 5.80
C GLY A 40 -8.30 -8.33 5.83
N ILE A 41 -9.33 -8.78 6.61
CA ILE A 41 -9.66 -10.22 6.79
C ILE A 41 -11.15 -10.57 6.59
N SER A 42 -12.01 -9.63 6.22
CA SER A 42 -13.45 -9.85 6.08
C SER A 42 -13.98 -9.29 4.76
N LEU A 43 -14.66 -10.13 3.97
CA LEU A 43 -15.27 -9.71 2.71
C LEU A 43 -16.39 -8.69 2.90
N ASP A 44 -17.16 -8.77 3.98
CA ASP A 44 -18.20 -7.78 4.30
C ASP A 44 -17.57 -6.40 4.55
N VAL A 45 -16.44 -6.36 5.26
CA VAL A 45 -15.67 -5.13 5.45
C VAL A 45 -15.13 -4.61 4.12
N PHE A 46 -14.62 -5.49 3.24
CA PHE A 46 -14.15 -5.10 1.92
C PHE A 46 -15.26 -4.48 1.05
N ASN A 47 -16.45 -5.08 1.06
CA ASN A 47 -17.61 -4.53 0.37
C ASN A 47 -17.99 -3.14 0.91
N ARG A 48 -17.94 -2.93 2.22
CA ARG A 48 -18.23 -1.62 2.84
C ARG A 48 -17.18 -0.58 2.45
N LEU A 49 -15.89 -0.93 2.48
CA LEU A 49 -14.79 -0.06 2.08
C LEU A 49 -14.88 0.34 0.60
N TYR A 50 -15.16 -0.61 -0.28
CA TYR A 50 -15.33 -0.36 -1.71
C TYR A 50 -16.52 0.58 -1.98
N ARG A 51 -17.66 0.37 -1.31
CA ARG A 51 -18.81 1.29 -1.38
C ARG A 51 -18.48 2.68 -0.81
N SER A 52 -17.59 2.76 0.16
CA SER A 52 -17.11 4.03 0.76
C SER A 52 -15.98 4.70 -0.04
N GLY A 53 -15.69 4.22 -1.25
CA GLY A 53 -14.77 4.92 -2.16
C GLY A 53 -13.38 4.31 -2.31
N ALA A 54 -13.06 3.19 -1.69
CA ALA A 54 -11.81 2.50 -1.96
C ALA A 54 -11.77 1.97 -3.40
N GLY A 55 -10.68 2.18 -4.12
CA GLY A 55 -10.47 1.65 -5.48
C GLY A 55 -10.06 0.18 -5.48
N ALA A 56 -9.36 -0.26 -4.44
CA ALA A 56 -9.02 -1.66 -4.16
C ALA A 56 -8.78 -1.86 -2.67
N VAL A 57 -8.75 -3.12 -2.24
CA VAL A 57 -8.52 -3.51 -0.84
C VAL A 57 -7.32 -4.45 -0.79
N VAL A 58 -6.33 -4.11 0.05
CA VAL A 58 -5.21 -5.02 0.31
C VAL A 58 -5.53 -5.84 1.55
N THR A 59 -5.40 -7.17 1.45
CA THR A 59 -5.66 -8.06 2.59
C THR A 59 -4.66 -7.86 3.71
N LYS A 60 -4.96 -8.36 4.90
CA LYS A 60 -3.93 -8.65 5.89
C LYS A 60 -2.85 -9.52 5.23
N SER A 61 -1.57 -9.32 5.57
CA SER A 61 -0.52 -10.20 5.06
C SER A 61 -0.78 -11.62 5.53
N LEU A 62 -0.95 -12.53 4.57
CA LEU A 62 -1.27 -13.93 4.78
C LEU A 62 0.01 -14.76 4.77
N SER A 63 0.11 -15.69 5.68
CA SER A 63 1.16 -16.74 5.73
C SER A 63 0.65 -18.06 5.19
N THR A 64 1.53 -19.05 5.06
CA THR A 64 1.18 -20.41 4.61
C THR A 64 0.18 -21.08 5.57
N GLU A 65 0.34 -20.85 6.87
CA GLU A 65 -0.52 -21.36 7.93
C GLU A 65 -1.12 -20.21 8.77
N PRO A 66 -2.20 -20.45 9.52
CA PRO A 66 -2.74 -19.47 10.46
C PRO A 66 -1.70 -19.04 11.49
N TRP A 67 -1.72 -17.76 11.86
CA TRP A 67 -0.83 -17.18 12.87
C TRP A 67 -1.60 -16.32 13.86
N GLU A 68 -1.41 -16.56 15.16
CA GLU A 68 -2.15 -15.85 16.23
C GLU A 68 -1.61 -14.44 16.48
N GLY A 69 -0.31 -14.22 16.26
CA GLY A 69 0.36 -12.95 16.54
C GLY A 69 0.89 -12.84 17.95
N TYR A 70 1.17 -11.60 18.39
CA TYR A 70 1.68 -11.33 19.72
C TYR A 70 0.56 -11.12 20.76
N PRO A 71 0.82 -11.38 22.05
CA PRO A 71 -0.12 -11.05 23.12
C PRO A 71 -0.32 -9.52 23.24
N ASN A 72 -1.47 -9.12 23.79
CA ASN A 72 -1.75 -7.71 24.08
C ASN A 72 -0.83 -7.14 25.19
N PRO A 73 -0.57 -5.82 25.16
CA PRO A 73 -0.99 -4.81 24.19
C PRO A 73 -0.19 -4.86 22.89
N THR A 74 -0.90 -4.81 21.73
CA THR A 74 -0.31 -4.88 20.41
C THR A 74 -0.41 -3.59 19.61
N ILE A 75 -1.18 -2.62 20.09
CA ILE A 75 -1.36 -1.31 19.45
C ILE A 75 -1.44 -0.21 20.49
N PHE A 76 -0.86 0.94 20.17
CA PHE A 76 -0.81 2.11 21.05
C PHE A 76 -0.88 3.39 20.23
N SER A 77 -1.73 4.35 20.67
CA SER A 77 -1.82 5.68 20.10
C SER A 77 -0.72 6.58 20.68
N VAL A 78 0.06 7.21 19.80
CA VAL A 78 1.18 8.09 20.22
C VAL A 78 0.66 9.50 20.50
N LYS A 79 1.06 10.07 21.63
CA LYS A 79 0.76 11.47 21.95
C LYS A 79 1.39 12.38 20.86
N GLY A 80 0.53 13.20 20.25
CA GLY A 80 0.96 14.05 19.12
C GLY A 80 0.65 13.46 17.73
N GLY A 81 0.01 12.33 17.68
CA GLY A 81 -0.51 11.68 16.47
C GLY A 81 0.22 10.38 16.10
N GLY A 82 -0.48 9.55 15.35
CA GLY A 82 0.02 8.27 14.89
C GLY A 82 -0.18 7.11 15.86
N TRP A 83 0.24 5.94 15.40
CA TRP A 83 0.05 4.66 16.08
C TRP A 83 1.33 3.83 16.02
N ILE A 84 1.67 3.17 17.12
CA ILE A 84 2.70 2.13 17.12
C ILE A 84 1.99 0.79 17.27
N ASN A 85 2.29 -0.17 16.40
CA ASN A 85 1.69 -1.49 16.45
C ASN A 85 2.73 -2.60 16.33
N ALA A 86 2.47 -3.70 17.01
CA ALA A 86 3.16 -4.97 16.89
C ALA A 86 2.14 -6.10 17.02
N VAL A 87 1.31 -6.26 15.98
CA VAL A 87 0.25 -7.30 15.97
C VAL A 87 0.85 -8.70 15.75
N GLY A 88 2.07 -8.79 15.23
CA GLY A 88 2.77 -10.06 15.04
C GLY A 88 2.18 -10.89 13.91
N LEU A 89 1.73 -10.25 12.82
CA LEU A 89 1.23 -10.91 11.60
C LEU A 89 0.01 -11.83 11.81
N SER A 90 -0.80 -11.61 12.86
CA SER A 90 -2.03 -12.39 13.08
C SER A 90 -2.87 -12.45 11.80
N ASN A 91 -3.14 -13.67 11.30
CA ASN A 91 -3.88 -13.89 10.06
C ASN A 91 -4.42 -15.34 9.98
N PRO A 92 -5.46 -15.59 9.15
CA PRO A 92 -6.09 -16.91 9.05
C PRO A 92 -5.30 -17.95 8.21
N GLY A 93 -4.18 -17.56 7.60
CA GLY A 93 -3.47 -18.35 6.59
C GLY A 93 -4.08 -18.24 5.20
N ALA A 94 -3.25 -18.35 4.17
CA ALA A 94 -3.67 -18.25 2.77
C ALA A 94 -4.73 -19.32 2.38
N PRO A 95 -4.63 -20.59 2.81
CA PRO A 95 -5.64 -21.60 2.46
C PRO A 95 -7.04 -21.28 2.98
N ASN A 96 -7.15 -20.77 4.20
CA ASN A 96 -8.44 -20.42 4.79
C ASN A 96 -9.01 -19.14 4.17
N PHE A 97 -8.15 -18.17 3.91
CA PHE A 97 -8.61 -16.92 3.29
C PHE A 97 -9.07 -17.13 1.85
N ALA A 98 -8.37 -17.99 1.07
CA ALA A 98 -8.76 -18.28 -0.30
C ALA A 98 -10.18 -18.89 -0.40
N LYS A 99 -10.59 -19.69 0.58
CA LYS A 99 -11.96 -20.25 0.65
C LYS A 99 -13.03 -19.20 0.91
N MET A 100 -12.67 -18.05 1.47
CA MET A 100 -13.60 -16.93 1.73
C MET A 100 -13.84 -16.09 0.49
N ILE A 101 -12.91 -16.08 -0.49
CA ILE A 101 -13.04 -15.26 -1.70
C ILE A 101 -14.08 -15.91 -2.63
N GLU A 102 -15.20 -15.22 -2.82
CA GLU A 102 -16.23 -15.67 -3.75
C GLU A 102 -15.80 -15.45 -5.21
N PRO A 103 -16.11 -16.40 -6.14
CA PRO A 103 -15.74 -16.27 -7.56
C PRO A 103 -16.30 -15.01 -8.24
N ASN A 104 -17.47 -14.54 -7.80
CA ASN A 104 -18.20 -13.41 -8.40
C ASN A 104 -18.08 -12.10 -7.61
N GLN A 105 -17.12 -11.98 -6.70
CA GLN A 105 -16.92 -10.74 -5.96
C GLN A 105 -16.56 -9.58 -6.89
N ASN A 106 -17.14 -8.40 -6.60
CA ASN A 106 -16.90 -7.18 -7.38
C ASN A 106 -15.79 -6.30 -6.80
N VAL A 107 -15.35 -6.56 -5.55
CA VAL A 107 -14.30 -5.76 -4.92
C VAL A 107 -12.95 -6.16 -5.49
N PRO A 108 -12.15 -5.20 -6.02
CA PRO A 108 -10.79 -5.47 -6.45
C PRO A 108 -9.92 -5.80 -5.22
N ILE A 109 -9.48 -7.07 -5.12
CA ILE A 109 -8.65 -7.53 -3.98
C ILE A 109 -7.20 -7.67 -4.44
N VAL A 110 -6.30 -7.04 -3.68
CA VAL A 110 -4.86 -7.29 -3.69
C VAL A 110 -4.55 -8.21 -2.51
N VAL A 111 -4.00 -9.38 -2.77
CA VAL A 111 -3.64 -10.34 -1.71
C VAL A 111 -2.22 -10.03 -1.23
N SER A 112 -2.10 -9.59 0.03
CA SER A 112 -0.80 -9.38 0.66
C SER A 112 -0.27 -10.71 1.19
N LEU A 113 0.99 -11.04 0.87
CA LEU A 113 1.66 -12.28 1.23
C LEU A 113 2.89 -11.99 2.09
N VAL A 114 3.13 -12.84 3.07
CA VAL A 114 4.32 -12.81 3.92
C VAL A 114 4.90 -14.21 4.04
N GLY A 115 6.18 -14.32 3.75
CA GLY A 115 6.93 -15.58 3.81
C GLY A 115 8.41 -15.29 4.04
N SER A 116 9.17 -16.35 4.28
CA SER A 116 10.60 -16.26 4.59
C SER A 116 11.48 -16.89 3.50
N ILE A 117 10.90 -17.71 2.65
CA ILE A 117 11.56 -18.39 1.53
C ILE A 117 10.67 -18.35 0.28
N PRO A 118 11.23 -18.51 -0.92
CA PRO A 118 10.47 -18.47 -2.18
C PRO A 118 9.28 -19.43 -2.21
N GLU A 119 9.45 -20.63 -1.67
CA GLU A 119 8.45 -21.71 -1.65
C GLU A 119 7.19 -21.32 -0.88
N ASP A 120 7.31 -20.49 0.18
CA ASP A 120 6.16 -19.97 0.93
C ASP A 120 5.23 -19.18 0.01
N PHE A 121 5.80 -18.29 -0.82
CA PHE A 121 5.02 -17.45 -1.75
C PHE A 121 4.38 -18.30 -2.85
N GLU A 122 5.10 -19.29 -3.40
CA GLU A 122 4.54 -20.20 -4.39
C GLU A 122 3.36 -20.99 -3.83
N MET A 123 3.51 -21.56 -2.64
CA MET A 123 2.45 -22.35 -1.98
C MET A 123 1.21 -21.49 -1.75
N MET A 124 1.39 -20.25 -1.26
CA MET A 124 0.28 -19.34 -1.01
C MET A 124 -0.43 -18.93 -2.31
N ILE A 125 0.30 -18.55 -3.37
CA ILE A 125 -0.27 -18.16 -4.66
C ILE A 125 -1.11 -19.28 -5.27
N LYS A 126 -0.66 -20.54 -5.16
CA LYS A 126 -1.40 -21.71 -5.64
C LYS A 126 -2.78 -21.88 -4.99
N GLN A 127 -2.97 -21.41 -3.74
CA GLN A 127 -4.28 -21.42 -3.07
C GLN A 127 -5.31 -20.50 -3.76
N PHE A 128 -4.85 -19.43 -4.40
CA PHE A 128 -5.70 -18.43 -5.06
C PHE A 128 -5.95 -18.70 -6.55
N LYS A 129 -5.55 -19.87 -7.07
CA LYS A 129 -5.66 -20.21 -8.50
C LYS A 129 -7.07 -20.01 -9.09
N ASN A 130 -8.10 -20.25 -8.28
CA ASN A 130 -9.51 -20.13 -8.70
C ASN A 130 -10.17 -18.85 -8.16
N CYS A 131 -9.39 -17.94 -7.55
CA CYS A 131 -9.90 -16.68 -6.99
C CYS A 131 -9.64 -15.52 -7.96
N LYS A 132 -10.55 -14.55 -7.99
CA LYS A 132 -10.34 -13.31 -8.72
C LYS A 132 -9.44 -12.38 -7.89
N VAL A 133 -8.13 -12.45 -8.12
CA VAL A 133 -7.12 -11.61 -7.47
C VAL A 133 -6.64 -10.54 -8.45
N LEU A 134 -6.62 -9.27 -8.00
CA LEU A 134 -6.17 -8.12 -8.80
C LEU A 134 -4.63 -8.07 -8.91
N ALA A 135 -3.95 -8.31 -7.79
CA ALA A 135 -2.49 -8.36 -7.69
C ALA A 135 -2.07 -9.09 -6.40
N TYR A 136 -0.80 -9.51 -6.33
CA TYR A 136 -0.15 -9.94 -5.09
C TYR A 136 0.78 -8.85 -4.58
N GLU A 137 0.64 -8.47 -3.29
CA GLU A 137 1.58 -7.57 -2.62
C GLU A 137 2.52 -8.39 -1.73
N LEU A 138 3.81 -8.43 -2.09
CA LEU A 138 4.85 -9.14 -1.36
C LEU A 138 5.34 -8.24 -0.22
N ASN A 139 5.06 -8.62 1.02
CA ASN A 139 5.55 -7.91 2.20
C ASN A 139 7.01 -8.28 2.48
N LEU A 140 7.94 -7.46 1.97
CA LEU A 140 9.39 -7.67 2.15
C LEU A 140 9.93 -7.15 3.49
N SER A 141 9.08 -6.53 4.33
CA SER A 141 9.46 -6.01 5.66
C SER A 141 9.24 -7.05 6.77
N CYS A 142 9.14 -8.34 6.43
CA CYS A 142 9.07 -9.41 7.42
C CYS A 142 10.45 -9.66 8.02
N PRO A 143 10.56 -9.98 9.33
CA PRO A 143 11.83 -10.37 9.93
C PRO A 143 12.46 -11.57 9.19
N HIS A 144 13.75 -11.48 8.92
CA HIS A 144 14.51 -12.55 8.27
C HIS A 144 14.72 -13.72 9.25
N VAL A 145 14.27 -14.92 8.91
CA VAL A 145 14.33 -16.10 9.83
C VAL A 145 15.77 -16.49 10.18
N ALA A 146 16.68 -16.41 9.20
CA ALA A 146 18.07 -16.85 9.38
C ALA A 146 19.00 -15.74 9.90
N LYS A 147 18.59 -14.47 9.84
CA LYS A 147 19.43 -13.31 10.20
C LYS A 147 18.68 -12.41 11.18
N VAL A 148 18.90 -12.59 12.45
CA VAL A 148 18.24 -11.84 13.53
C VAL A 148 18.42 -10.33 13.34
N GLY A 149 17.31 -9.59 13.37
CA GLY A 149 17.31 -8.12 13.28
C GLY A 149 17.27 -7.54 11.86
N LEU A 150 17.32 -8.39 10.81
CA LEU A 150 17.15 -7.99 9.42
C LEU A 150 15.73 -8.29 8.94
N GLU A 151 15.28 -7.55 7.94
CA GLU A 151 14.06 -7.84 7.16
C GLU A 151 14.43 -8.70 5.93
N VAL A 152 13.47 -9.41 5.34
CA VAL A 152 13.65 -10.14 4.07
C VAL A 152 14.18 -9.20 2.98
N GLY A 153 13.70 -7.96 2.95
CA GLY A 153 14.13 -6.94 2.01
C GLY A 153 15.59 -6.49 2.14
N ASP A 154 16.24 -6.78 3.28
CA ASP A 154 17.65 -6.45 3.48
C ASP A 154 18.62 -7.46 2.83
N ASP A 155 18.11 -8.56 2.27
CA ASP A 155 18.88 -9.59 1.57
C ASP A 155 18.54 -9.59 0.07
N PRO A 156 19.35 -8.96 -0.80
CA PRO A 156 19.09 -8.87 -2.23
C PRO A 156 18.95 -10.23 -2.94
N GLU A 157 19.73 -11.22 -2.50
CA GLU A 157 19.68 -12.57 -3.07
C GLU A 157 18.35 -13.25 -2.79
N LEU A 158 17.85 -13.09 -1.57
CA LEU A 158 16.54 -13.60 -1.17
C LEU A 158 15.40 -12.87 -1.89
N VAL A 159 15.47 -11.53 -2.01
CA VAL A 159 14.50 -10.74 -2.79
C VAL A 159 14.44 -11.22 -4.23
N THR A 160 15.60 -11.43 -4.88
CA THR A 160 15.67 -11.94 -6.25
C THR A 160 14.99 -13.32 -6.36
N LYS A 161 15.30 -14.23 -5.46
CA LYS A 161 14.71 -15.59 -5.45
C LYS A 161 13.19 -15.54 -5.27
N ILE A 162 12.70 -14.75 -4.32
CA ILE A 162 11.26 -14.61 -4.03
C ILE A 162 10.53 -14.02 -5.24
N VAL A 163 10.99 -12.87 -5.78
CA VAL A 163 10.32 -12.21 -6.90
C VAL A 163 10.32 -13.14 -8.14
N THR A 164 11.44 -13.78 -8.44
CA THR A 164 11.54 -14.75 -9.56
C THR A 164 10.57 -15.92 -9.40
N ALA A 165 10.49 -16.51 -8.21
CA ALA A 165 9.57 -17.61 -7.91
C ALA A 165 8.10 -17.19 -8.09
N VAL A 166 7.74 -16.00 -7.59
CA VAL A 166 6.39 -15.43 -7.76
C VAL A 166 6.06 -15.22 -9.24
N LYS A 167 6.97 -14.58 -10.00
CA LYS A 167 6.76 -14.31 -11.43
C LYS A 167 6.66 -15.58 -12.28
N ASN A 168 7.32 -16.67 -11.87
CA ASN A 168 7.22 -17.99 -12.53
C ASN A 168 5.92 -18.73 -12.14
N THR A 169 5.34 -18.42 -10.98
CA THR A 169 4.15 -19.13 -10.46
C THR A 169 2.84 -18.54 -11.01
N THR A 170 2.80 -17.23 -11.32
CA THR A 170 1.58 -16.55 -11.73
C THR A 170 1.80 -15.44 -12.75
N ALA A 171 0.80 -15.25 -13.63
CA ALA A 171 0.72 -14.08 -14.52
C ALA A 171 0.03 -12.85 -13.88
N VAL A 172 -0.57 -13.03 -12.68
CA VAL A 172 -1.17 -11.93 -11.92
C VAL A 172 -0.07 -10.95 -11.50
N PRO A 173 -0.27 -9.62 -11.63
CA PRO A 173 0.74 -8.64 -11.25
C PRO A 173 1.23 -8.80 -9.81
N ALA A 174 2.52 -8.60 -9.60
CA ALA A 174 3.17 -8.64 -8.29
C ALA A 174 3.72 -7.27 -7.91
N ILE A 175 3.49 -6.87 -6.65
CA ILE A 175 3.88 -5.59 -6.06
C ILE A 175 4.85 -5.87 -4.92
N ALA A 176 6.00 -5.21 -4.86
CA ALA A 176 6.89 -5.30 -3.71
C ALA A 176 6.59 -4.17 -2.72
N LYS A 177 6.17 -4.53 -1.50
CA LYS A 177 6.02 -3.56 -0.41
C LYS A 177 7.31 -3.48 0.39
N VAL A 178 7.93 -2.31 0.34
CA VAL A 178 9.22 -2.06 0.97
C VAL A 178 9.07 -1.28 2.28
N GLY A 179 9.95 -1.60 3.25
CA GLY A 179 10.13 -0.87 4.49
C GLY A 179 11.44 -0.09 4.48
N LEU A 180 11.72 0.55 5.62
CA LEU A 180 13.00 1.19 5.92
C LEU A 180 13.80 0.26 6.84
N GLY A 181 14.18 -0.93 6.34
CA GLY A 181 14.94 -1.93 7.08
C GLY A 181 16.32 -1.45 7.57
N ALA A 182 17.19 -2.39 7.92
CA ALA A 182 18.54 -2.09 8.39
C ALA A 182 19.47 -1.62 7.26
N SER A 183 19.19 -2.02 6.00
CA SER A 183 19.97 -1.65 4.81
C SER A 183 19.36 -0.45 4.06
N ASN A 184 20.01 -0.06 2.97
CA ASN A 184 19.47 0.96 2.08
C ASN A 184 18.27 0.39 1.30
N TYR A 185 17.05 0.84 1.62
CA TYR A 185 15.81 0.42 0.98
C TYR A 185 15.81 0.55 -0.55
N LEU A 186 16.62 1.45 -1.12
CA LEU A 186 16.76 1.58 -2.57
C LEU A 186 17.44 0.35 -3.20
N ASN A 187 18.25 -0.38 -2.46
CA ASN A 187 18.82 -1.65 -2.92
C ASN A 187 17.72 -2.71 -3.04
N THR A 188 16.82 -2.78 -2.06
CA THR A 188 15.63 -3.65 -2.12
C THR A 188 14.76 -3.32 -3.33
N VAL A 189 14.54 -2.01 -3.58
CA VAL A 189 13.76 -1.52 -4.72
C VAL A 189 14.43 -1.92 -6.05
N SER A 190 15.73 -1.63 -6.23
CA SER A 190 16.42 -1.98 -7.48
C SER A 190 16.43 -3.49 -7.71
N THR A 191 16.73 -4.27 -6.68
CA THR A 191 16.72 -5.74 -6.77
C THR A 191 15.35 -6.29 -7.17
N ALA A 192 14.28 -5.76 -6.59
CA ALA A 192 12.92 -6.18 -6.95
C ALA A 192 12.59 -5.82 -8.42
N ILE A 193 12.99 -4.63 -8.90
CA ILE A 193 12.82 -4.18 -10.28
C ILE A 193 13.60 -5.08 -11.24
N ASP A 194 14.87 -5.33 -10.97
CA ASP A 194 15.74 -6.17 -11.79
C ASP A 194 15.25 -7.62 -11.85
N SER A 195 14.54 -8.07 -10.82
CA SER A 195 13.89 -9.38 -10.75
C SER A 195 12.51 -9.44 -11.42
N GLY A 196 12.00 -8.31 -11.97
CA GLY A 196 10.77 -8.25 -12.77
C GLY A 196 9.50 -7.97 -11.98
N ILE A 197 9.58 -7.28 -10.83
CA ILE A 197 8.38 -6.81 -10.11
C ILE A 197 7.58 -5.81 -10.95
N ASP A 198 6.24 -5.82 -10.84
CA ASP A 198 5.38 -4.95 -11.66
C ASP A 198 5.15 -3.56 -11.04
N ALA A 199 5.27 -3.41 -9.71
CA ALA A 199 5.10 -2.15 -8.99
C ALA A 199 5.75 -2.19 -7.60
N ILE A 200 5.93 -1.00 -7.00
CA ILE A 200 6.45 -0.84 -5.64
C ILE A 200 5.40 -0.16 -4.76
N THR A 201 5.15 -0.67 -3.55
CA THR A 201 4.46 0.05 -2.47
C THR A 201 5.50 0.63 -1.51
N ALA A 202 5.53 1.94 -1.36
CA ALA A 202 6.43 2.65 -0.46
C ALA A 202 5.63 3.59 0.47
N ILE A 203 5.68 3.38 1.81
CA ILE A 203 6.51 2.44 2.57
C ILE A 203 5.67 1.62 3.58
N ASN A 204 6.29 0.63 4.21
CA ASN A 204 5.75 -0.01 5.42
C ASN A 204 5.95 0.92 6.63
N THR A 205 5.46 0.51 7.81
CA THR A 205 5.63 1.25 9.08
C THR A 205 7.10 1.41 9.46
N VAL A 206 7.43 2.47 10.20
CA VAL A 206 8.80 2.77 10.65
C VAL A 206 9.02 2.20 12.04
N ARG A 207 10.11 1.50 12.28
CA ARG A 207 10.43 0.89 13.61
C ARG A 207 10.46 1.95 14.71
N ALA A 208 9.73 1.69 15.79
CA ALA A 208 9.59 2.59 16.92
C ALA A 208 9.32 1.82 18.22
N THR A 209 9.38 2.52 19.34
CA THR A 209 8.95 2.03 20.65
C THR A 209 8.32 3.17 21.47
N ALA A 210 7.57 2.82 22.50
CA ALA A 210 7.09 3.75 23.51
C ALA A 210 7.29 3.14 24.91
N ILE A 211 7.68 3.97 25.87
CA ILE A 211 7.92 3.61 27.27
C ILE A 211 6.83 4.27 28.12
N ASP A 212 6.18 3.48 28.93
CA ASP A 212 5.36 3.99 30.02
C ASP A 212 6.24 4.42 31.19
N VAL A 213 6.21 5.70 31.54
CA VAL A 213 7.12 6.27 32.55
C VAL A 213 6.76 5.85 33.98
N GLU A 214 5.48 5.53 34.23
CA GLU A 214 5.03 5.11 35.55
C GLU A 214 5.42 3.65 35.81
N THR A 215 5.21 2.78 34.82
CA THR A 215 5.59 1.37 34.95
C THR A 215 7.05 1.10 34.59
N GLN A 216 7.75 2.08 33.97
CA GLN A 216 9.14 2.00 33.52
C GLN A 216 9.38 0.84 32.53
N ARG A 217 8.39 0.55 31.69
CA ARG A 217 8.40 -0.59 30.74
C ARG A 217 7.93 -0.18 29.36
N PRO A 218 8.34 -0.91 28.30
CA PRO A 218 7.73 -0.77 26.98
C PRO A 218 6.22 -1.00 27.06
N ILE A 219 5.45 -0.16 26.35
CA ILE A 219 3.99 -0.27 26.31
C ILE A 219 3.55 -1.53 25.57
N LEU A 220 4.18 -1.82 24.41
CA LEU A 220 3.86 -3.01 23.62
C LEU A 220 4.51 -4.27 24.21
N SER A 221 3.77 -5.38 24.18
CA SER A 221 4.27 -6.69 24.62
C SER A 221 5.54 -7.13 23.88
N ASN A 222 5.65 -6.80 22.59
CA ASN A 222 6.84 -7.08 21.78
C ASN A 222 7.96 -6.03 21.92
N LYS A 223 7.84 -5.05 22.83
CA LYS A 223 8.79 -3.95 23.06
C LYS A 223 8.91 -2.96 21.89
N PHE A 224 9.09 -3.46 20.67
CA PHE A 224 9.20 -2.68 19.45
C PHE A 224 8.00 -2.92 18.55
N GLY A 225 7.62 -1.90 17.78
CA GLY A 225 6.54 -1.96 16.80
C GLY A 225 6.82 -1.06 15.61
N GLY A 226 5.86 -0.99 14.70
CA GLY A 226 5.87 -0.10 13.56
C GLY A 226 5.07 1.17 13.83
N LEU A 227 5.69 2.34 13.70
CA LEU A 227 5.02 3.64 13.73
C LEU A 227 4.32 3.88 12.40
N SER A 228 3.08 4.34 12.47
CA SER A 228 2.24 4.74 11.32
C SER A 228 1.50 6.05 11.63
N GLY A 229 0.81 6.60 10.63
CA GLY A 229 0.06 7.84 10.74
C GLY A 229 0.86 9.07 10.31
N THR A 230 0.32 10.25 10.56
CA THR A 230 0.85 11.53 10.07
C THR A 230 2.34 11.77 10.37
N PRO A 231 2.92 11.29 11.50
CA PRO A 231 4.34 11.51 11.76
C PRO A 231 5.30 10.90 10.73
N ILE A 232 4.89 9.84 10.01
CA ILE A 232 5.76 9.21 9.00
C ILE A 232 5.53 9.76 7.58
N LYS A 233 4.55 10.66 7.36
CA LYS A 233 4.25 11.20 6.01
C LYS A 233 5.49 11.77 5.31
N PRO A 234 6.26 12.69 5.92
CA PRO A 234 7.41 13.27 5.24
C PRO A 234 8.49 12.23 4.87
N ILE A 235 8.62 11.17 5.66
CA ILE A 235 9.55 10.06 5.39
C ILE A 235 9.06 9.25 4.19
N ALA A 236 7.77 8.86 4.18
CA ALA A 236 7.17 8.10 3.09
C ALA A 236 7.17 8.90 1.78
N LEU A 237 6.83 10.18 1.83
CA LEU A 237 6.82 11.09 0.68
C LEU A 237 8.23 11.20 0.07
N ARG A 238 9.28 11.37 0.89
CA ARG A 238 10.67 11.35 0.44
C ARG A 238 10.99 10.05 -0.30
N CYS A 239 10.61 8.90 0.25
CA CYS A 239 10.89 7.60 -0.39
C CYS A 239 10.23 7.48 -1.76
N VAL A 240 8.95 7.88 -1.88
CA VAL A 240 8.25 7.90 -3.17
C VAL A 240 8.96 8.82 -4.16
N TYR A 241 9.36 10.01 -3.75
CA TYR A 241 10.08 10.96 -4.59
C TYR A 241 11.44 10.39 -5.07
N GLU A 242 12.23 9.80 -4.16
CA GLU A 242 13.53 9.19 -4.48
C GLU A 242 13.38 8.01 -5.44
N ILE A 243 12.42 7.09 -5.20
CA ILE A 243 12.17 5.94 -6.08
C ILE A 243 11.75 6.43 -7.46
N SER A 244 10.77 7.34 -7.54
CA SER A 244 10.25 7.84 -8.79
C SER A 244 11.27 8.67 -9.60
N SER A 245 12.28 9.24 -8.93
CA SER A 245 13.37 9.98 -9.58
C SER A 245 14.45 9.07 -10.17
N LYS A 246 14.63 7.88 -9.57
CA LYS A 246 15.71 6.95 -9.97
C LYS A 246 15.23 5.84 -10.89
N TYR A 247 13.96 5.40 -10.76
CA TYR A 247 13.47 4.21 -11.42
C TYR A 247 12.18 4.49 -12.18
N ASN A 248 12.03 3.83 -13.32
CA ASN A 248 10.78 3.86 -14.09
C ASN A 248 9.90 2.66 -13.73
N VAL A 249 9.33 2.69 -12.53
CA VAL A 249 8.43 1.66 -11.99
C VAL A 249 7.17 2.32 -11.45
N PRO A 250 5.98 1.73 -11.63
CA PRO A 250 4.76 2.24 -10.99
C PRO A 250 4.88 2.19 -9.45
N ILE A 251 4.46 3.27 -8.78
CA ILE A 251 4.58 3.40 -7.32
C ILE A 251 3.21 3.58 -6.71
N ILE A 252 2.96 2.87 -5.61
CA ILE A 252 1.84 3.06 -4.70
C ILE A 252 2.39 3.75 -3.45
N GLY A 253 1.93 4.98 -3.19
CA GLY A 253 2.35 5.73 -2.00
C GLY A 253 1.63 5.23 -0.76
N CYS A 254 2.35 4.96 0.32
CA CYS A 254 1.79 4.52 1.59
C CYS A 254 2.57 5.11 2.77
N GLY A 255 1.85 5.69 3.74
CA GLY A 255 2.43 6.21 4.98
C GLY A 255 2.02 7.65 5.30
N GLY A 256 1.19 7.80 6.31
CA GLY A 256 0.78 9.08 6.86
C GLY A 256 -0.19 9.91 6.03
N ILE A 257 -0.79 9.33 5.00
CA ILE A 257 -1.82 9.96 4.18
C ILE A 257 -3.13 9.95 4.95
N SER A 258 -3.72 11.12 5.20
CA SER A 258 -4.97 11.29 5.96
C SER A 258 -5.93 12.31 5.34
N THR A 259 -5.47 13.14 4.41
CA THR A 259 -6.25 14.17 3.70
C THR A 259 -6.03 14.07 2.19
N TRP A 260 -6.84 14.79 1.41
CA TRP A 260 -6.67 14.87 -0.04
C TRP A 260 -5.39 15.63 -0.42
N GLU A 261 -4.96 16.61 0.39
CA GLU A 261 -3.69 17.31 0.20
C GLU A 261 -2.52 16.34 0.27
N ASP A 262 -2.51 15.47 1.30
CA ASP A 262 -1.49 14.43 1.43
C ASP A 262 -1.48 13.53 0.18
N ALA A 263 -2.65 13.10 -0.28
CA ALA A 263 -2.78 12.27 -1.48
C ALA A 263 -2.18 12.95 -2.72
N VAL A 264 -2.47 14.24 -2.91
CA VAL A 264 -1.93 15.03 -4.02
C VAL A 264 -0.42 15.17 -3.91
N GLU A 265 0.15 15.41 -2.71
CA GLU A 265 1.60 15.43 -2.52
C GLU A 265 2.26 14.13 -3.03
N PHE A 266 1.67 12.96 -2.72
CA PHE A 266 2.18 11.67 -3.18
C PHE A 266 2.08 11.51 -4.70
N PHE A 267 1.00 11.95 -5.35
CA PHE A 267 0.93 11.95 -6.81
C PHE A 267 1.99 12.87 -7.43
N LEU A 268 2.14 14.08 -6.92
CA LEU A 268 3.15 15.03 -7.39
C LEU A 268 4.58 14.49 -7.21
N ALA A 269 4.83 13.70 -6.15
CA ALA A 269 6.10 13.03 -5.91
C ALA A 269 6.34 11.83 -6.85
N GLY A 270 5.29 11.27 -7.48
CA GLY A 270 5.42 10.20 -8.47
C GLY A 270 4.62 8.94 -8.19
N ALA A 271 3.77 8.91 -7.17
CA ALA A 271 2.85 7.79 -6.96
C ALA A 271 1.73 7.78 -8.01
N SER A 272 1.35 6.58 -8.48
CA SER A 272 0.22 6.36 -9.39
C SER A 272 -1.08 6.05 -8.64
N ALA A 273 -0.97 5.53 -7.43
CA ALA A 273 -2.07 5.27 -6.49
C ALA A 273 -1.55 5.43 -5.06
N ILE A 274 -2.44 5.42 -4.08
CA ILE A 274 -2.09 5.52 -2.66
C ILE A 274 -2.79 4.46 -1.82
N GLN A 275 -2.19 4.11 -0.68
CA GLN A 275 -2.77 3.23 0.33
C GLN A 275 -3.00 3.98 1.64
N LEU A 276 -4.20 3.84 2.21
CA LEU A 276 -4.56 4.34 3.55
C LEU A 276 -4.52 3.20 4.57
N GLY A 277 -3.82 3.40 5.68
CA GLY A 277 -3.80 2.51 6.83
C GLY A 277 -4.44 3.17 8.04
N SER A 278 -3.62 3.71 8.94
CA SER A 278 -4.01 4.32 10.23
C SER A 278 -5.02 5.47 10.13
N ALA A 279 -5.12 6.15 8.99
CA ALA A 279 -6.14 7.19 8.77
C ALA A 279 -7.58 6.70 9.02
N ILE A 280 -7.84 5.40 8.85
CA ILE A 280 -9.15 4.79 9.13
C ILE A 280 -9.43 4.77 10.65
N GLY A 281 -8.41 4.63 11.49
CA GLY A 281 -8.55 4.70 12.94
C GLY A 281 -8.94 6.08 13.44
N ASP A 282 -8.48 7.13 12.73
CA ASP A 282 -8.76 8.51 13.09
C ASP A 282 -10.05 9.05 12.44
N ASN A 283 -10.30 8.72 11.16
CA ASN A 283 -11.34 9.32 10.33
C ASN A 283 -12.42 8.34 9.85
N TRP A 284 -12.38 7.09 10.28
CA TRP A 284 -13.30 6.04 9.86
C TRP A 284 -13.25 5.77 8.34
N ILE A 285 -14.13 4.89 7.84
CA ILE A 285 -14.14 4.49 6.42
C ILE A 285 -14.59 5.58 5.43
N GLY A 286 -15.21 6.67 5.91
CA GLY A 286 -15.60 7.82 5.10
C GLY A 286 -14.42 8.56 4.46
N VAL A 287 -13.22 8.41 5.03
CA VAL A 287 -11.98 9.05 4.56
C VAL A 287 -11.66 8.75 3.08
N PHE A 288 -12.04 7.58 2.56
CA PHE A 288 -11.82 7.23 1.15
C PHE A 288 -12.59 8.16 0.20
N ASP A 289 -13.88 8.38 0.48
CA ASP A 289 -14.73 9.25 -0.35
C ASP A 289 -14.35 10.73 -0.20
N GLU A 290 -13.99 11.16 1.01
CA GLU A 290 -13.51 12.51 1.28
C GLU A 290 -12.23 12.84 0.49
N ILE A 291 -11.25 11.95 0.51
CA ILE A 291 -10.00 12.13 -0.23
C ILE A 291 -10.28 12.13 -1.73
N ASN A 292 -11.09 11.20 -2.26
CA ASN A 292 -11.43 11.17 -3.67
C ASN A 292 -12.12 12.47 -4.13
N LYS A 293 -13.06 12.99 -3.35
CA LYS A 293 -13.74 14.28 -3.63
C LYS A 293 -12.75 15.44 -3.64
N GLY A 294 -11.84 15.48 -2.65
CA GLY A 294 -10.81 16.52 -2.56
C GLY A 294 -9.85 16.49 -3.76
N ILE A 295 -9.43 15.30 -4.21
CA ILE A 295 -8.61 15.12 -5.42
C ILE A 295 -9.35 15.69 -6.65
N VAL A 296 -10.64 15.35 -6.85
CA VAL A 296 -11.45 15.89 -7.96
C VAL A 296 -11.51 17.41 -7.92
N GLN A 297 -11.74 18.00 -6.74
CA GLN A 297 -11.81 19.46 -6.58
C GLN A 297 -10.45 20.11 -6.91
N TYR A 298 -9.34 19.52 -6.45
CA TYR A 298 -8.00 19.98 -6.78
C TYR A 298 -7.73 19.94 -8.28
N MET A 299 -8.06 18.82 -8.95
CA MET A 299 -7.92 18.65 -10.39
C MET A 299 -8.70 19.70 -11.17
N LYS A 300 -9.98 19.94 -10.80
CA LYS A 300 -10.80 21.01 -11.40
C LYS A 300 -10.15 22.39 -11.25
N ARG A 301 -9.65 22.72 -10.06
CA ARG A 301 -9.01 24.00 -9.77
C ARG A 301 -7.73 24.22 -10.56
N LYS A 302 -6.96 23.14 -10.78
CA LYS A 302 -5.67 23.17 -11.48
C LYS A 302 -5.76 22.87 -12.98
N GLY A 303 -6.93 22.44 -13.48
CA GLY A 303 -7.14 22.13 -14.89
C GLY A 303 -6.62 20.75 -15.33
N PHE A 304 -6.43 19.81 -14.39
CA PHE A 304 -6.06 18.44 -14.71
C PHE A 304 -7.27 17.61 -15.12
N SER A 305 -7.13 16.79 -16.13
CA SER A 305 -8.17 15.86 -16.61
C SER A 305 -8.01 14.46 -16.03
N THR A 306 -6.78 14.05 -15.69
CA THR A 306 -6.44 12.71 -15.19
C THR A 306 -5.41 12.76 -14.07
N ILE A 307 -5.39 11.72 -13.22
CA ILE A 307 -4.33 11.53 -12.20
C ILE A 307 -2.95 11.50 -12.84
N LYS A 308 -2.82 10.85 -14.01
CA LYS A 308 -1.55 10.69 -14.72
C LYS A 308 -0.86 12.04 -15.02
N GLU A 309 -1.62 13.10 -15.24
CA GLU A 309 -1.08 14.44 -15.50
C GLU A 309 -0.37 15.03 -14.25
N MET A 310 -0.75 14.60 -13.05
CA MET A 310 -0.13 15.04 -11.80
C MET A 310 1.10 14.22 -11.40
N VAL A 311 1.18 12.95 -11.87
CA VAL A 311 2.23 12.01 -11.44
C VAL A 311 3.62 12.55 -11.75
N GLY A 312 4.38 12.81 -10.69
CA GLY A 312 5.77 13.23 -10.77
C GLY A 312 6.00 14.67 -11.21
N LEU A 313 5.00 15.56 -11.16
CA LEU A 313 5.18 16.97 -11.54
C LEU A 313 6.21 17.69 -10.65
N ALA A 314 6.30 17.35 -9.35
CA ALA A 314 7.27 17.96 -8.45
C ALA A 314 8.74 17.66 -8.81
N LYS A 315 8.99 16.69 -9.71
CA LYS A 315 10.35 16.36 -10.19
C LYS A 315 10.80 17.22 -11.38
N LYS A 316 9.88 17.97 -11.96
CA LYS A 316 10.14 18.78 -13.19
C LYS A 316 10.56 20.22 -12.87
N SER A 317 10.63 20.56 -11.58
CA SER A 317 11.00 21.89 -11.09
C SER A 317 12.51 22.04 -10.97
#